data_bb82d14a54d661135360cdfcab35f59e
#
_entry.id   bb82d14a54d661135360cdfcab35f59e
#
_cell.length_a   1.000
_cell.length_b   1.000
_cell.length_c   1.000
_cell.angle_alpha   90.00
_cell.angle_beta   90.00
_cell.angle_gamma   90.00
#
_symmetry.space_group_name_H-M   'P 1'
#
loop_
_entity.id
_entity.type
_entity.pdbx_description
1 polymer ?
#
loop_
_entity_poly.entity_id
_entity_poly.type
_entity_poly.pdbx_seq_one_letter_code
_entity_poly.pdbx_strand_id
1 'polypeptide(L)'
;MARIITFGEIMLRLATPGHLRFSQTHEFEATFGGGEANVAVSLANYGDDAQFVTALPGNDIAKTCLAELRGLGVGVEFCIESGDRIGIYYIEKGAVARPSKVIYDRAHSSIAEIKPGMIDWDKVFGNADWFHWTGITPAISQSCADVCLEAVQAANRHGVKVSCDLNYRKNLWKYGKTASEIMPALVAGCDVIIGNEEDAEKVFGIKPDGFNAEDGVIETAKFQFVAKSLMERFPKA
;
A
#
# COMPACT_ATOMS: atom_id res chain seq x y z
N MET A 1 23.18 -6.36 -3.29
CA MET A 1 21.90 -6.61 -2.60
C MET A 1 21.44 -5.27 -2.08
N ALA A 2 20.35 -4.75 -2.62
CA ALA A 2 19.81 -3.46 -2.19
C ALA A 2 19.00 -3.66 -0.90
N ARG A 3 19.03 -2.67 0.01
CA ARG A 3 18.16 -2.64 1.17
C ARG A 3 16.94 -1.80 0.86
N ILE A 4 15.78 -2.46 0.82
CA ILE A 4 14.53 -1.87 0.37
C ILE A 4 13.53 -1.87 1.51
N ILE A 5 13.03 -0.70 1.85
CA ILE A 5 12.02 -0.51 2.89
C ILE A 5 10.66 -0.40 2.22
N THR A 6 9.67 -1.13 2.70
CA THR A 6 8.27 -0.96 2.31
C THR A 6 7.42 -0.61 3.52
N PHE A 7 6.46 0.32 3.39
CA PHE A 7 5.59 0.75 4.49
C PHE A 7 4.14 0.71 4.09
N GLY A 8 3.32 0.00 4.86
CA GLY A 8 1.89 -0.05 4.62
C GLY A 8 1.12 -1.01 5.52
N GLU A 9 -0.11 -1.30 5.14
CA GLU A 9 -0.98 -2.21 5.86
C GLU A 9 -0.80 -3.66 5.41
N ILE A 10 -0.74 -4.56 6.38
CA ILE A 10 -0.96 -5.99 6.18
C ILE A 10 -2.21 -6.41 6.94
N MET A 11 -3.07 -7.18 6.30
CA MET A 11 -4.35 -7.64 6.86
C MET A 11 -4.40 -9.15 6.95
N LEU A 12 -5.17 -9.65 7.91
CA LEU A 12 -5.63 -11.03 7.92
C LEU A 12 -6.66 -11.22 6.79
N ARG A 13 -6.36 -12.11 5.85
CA ARG A 13 -7.25 -12.50 4.77
C ARG A 13 -7.98 -13.77 5.13
N LEU A 14 -9.31 -13.72 5.12
CA LEU A 14 -10.18 -14.86 5.35
C LEU A 14 -10.93 -15.21 4.05
N ALA A 15 -10.48 -16.24 3.36
CA ALA A 15 -11.04 -16.67 2.09
C ALA A 15 -11.99 -17.87 2.27
N THR A 16 -13.12 -17.87 1.58
CA THR A 16 -13.95 -19.08 1.52
C THR A 16 -13.22 -20.19 0.78
N PRO A 17 -13.35 -21.48 1.19
CA PRO A 17 -12.73 -22.59 0.49
C PRO A 17 -13.21 -22.69 -0.97
N GLY A 18 -12.31 -22.94 -1.89
CA GLY A 18 -12.61 -23.07 -3.32
C GLY A 18 -13.37 -21.87 -3.87
N HIS A 19 -14.57 -22.09 -4.39
CA HIS A 19 -15.46 -21.06 -4.93
C HIS A 19 -16.79 -20.96 -4.17
N LEU A 20 -16.83 -21.40 -2.92
CA LEU A 20 -18.02 -21.30 -2.08
C LEU A 20 -18.36 -19.84 -1.80
N ARG A 21 -19.66 -19.56 -1.62
CA ARG A 21 -20.14 -18.27 -1.14
C ARG A 21 -20.02 -18.21 0.38
N PHE A 22 -20.04 -17.02 0.95
CA PHE A 22 -20.08 -16.83 2.42
C PHE A 22 -21.25 -17.57 3.07
N SER A 23 -22.39 -17.68 2.39
CA SER A 23 -23.57 -18.40 2.88
C SER A 23 -23.48 -19.94 2.75
N GLN A 24 -22.43 -20.46 2.15
CA GLN A 24 -22.28 -21.91 1.87
C GLN A 24 -21.18 -22.56 2.70
N THR A 25 -20.49 -21.82 3.55
CA THR A 25 -19.39 -22.34 4.36
C THR A 25 -19.42 -21.74 5.77
N HIS A 26 -18.87 -22.50 6.71
CA HIS A 26 -18.56 -22.04 8.08
C HIS A 26 -17.05 -22.02 8.34
N GLU A 27 -16.23 -22.26 7.29
CA GLU A 27 -14.78 -22.34 7.35
C GLU A 27 -14.16 -21.24 6.50
N PHE A 28 -12.97 -20.77 6.91
CA PHE A 28 -12.15 -19.84 6.15
C PHE A 28 -10.70 -20.30 6.09
N GLU A 29 -10.11 -20.18 4.91
CA GLU A 29 -8.66 -20.24 4.72
C GLU A 29 -8.06 -18.90 5.19
N ALA A 30 -7.23 -18.95 6.23
CA ALA A 30 -6.56 -17.76 6.77
C ALA A 30 -5.17 -17.59 6.14
N THR A 31 -4.88 -16.40 5.63
CA THR A 31 -3.57 -15.97 5.12
C THR A 31 -3.37 -14.50 5.44
N PHE A 32 -2.18 -13.95 5.19
CA PHE A 32 -1.93 -12.52 5.33
C PHE A 32 -1.65 -11.89 3.97
N GLY A 33 -1.99 -10.61 3.81
CA GLY A 33 -1.74 -9.88 2.57
C GLY A 33 -1.90 -8.39 2.71
N GLY A 34 -1.07 -7.67 1.97
CA GLY A 34 -1.05 -6.22 1.88
C GLY A 34 -0.20 -5.81 0.67
N GLY A 35 -0.50 -4.67 0.06
CA GLY A 35 0.21 -4.21 -1.14
C GLY A 35 1.70 -4.20 -0.93
N GLU A 36 2.15 -3.45 0.05
CA GLU A 36 3.57 -3.22 0.35
C GLU A 36 4.24 -4.45 0.96
N ALA A 37 3.49 -5.26 1.74
CA ALA A 37 3.99 -6.53 2.25
C ALA A 37 4.23 -7.54 1.10
N ASN A 38 3.34 -7.58 0.10
CA ASN A 38 3.52 -8.42 -1.09
C ASN A 38 4.74 -7.96 -1.92
N VAL A 39 4.97 -6.65 -2.02
CA VAL A 39 6.19 -6.11 -2.65
C VAL A 39 7.43 -6.56 -1.89
N ALA A 40 7.44 -6.46 -0.55
CA ALA A 40 8.55 -6.92 0.27
C ALA A 40 8.86 -8.42 0.05
N VAL A 41 7.83 -9.26 0.05
CA VAL A 41 7.96 -10.71 -0.22
C VAL A 41 8.52 -10.96 -1.62
N SER A 42 8.05 -10.23 -2.63
CA SER A 42 8.54 -10.35 -4.01
C SER A 42 10.04 -9.99 -4.09
N LEU A 43 10.44 -8.88 -3.47
CA LEU A 43 11.84 -8.43 -3.44
C LEU A 43 12.74 -9.41 -2.70
N ALA A 44 12.30 -9.94 -1.55
CA ALA A 44 13.03 -10.98 -0.83
C ALA A 44 13.25 -12.24 -1.69
N ASN A 45 12.24 -12.65 -2.47
CA ASN A 45 12.36 -13.78 -3.41
C ASN A 45 13.33 -13.48 -4.57
N TYR A 46 13.54 -12.21 -4.94
CA TYR A 46 14.58 -11.81 -5.91
C TYR A 46 15.98 -11.68 -5.29
N GLY A 47 16.08 -11.86 -3.98
CA GLY A 47 17.36 -11.86 -3.25
C GLY A 47 17.76 -10.51 -2.68
N ASP A 48 16.88 -9.53 -2.61
CA ASP A 48 17.14 -8.25 -1.96
C ASP A 48 16.87 -8.29 -0.44
N ASP A 49 17.51 -7.39 0.32
CA ASP A 49 17.22 -7.15 1.74
C ASP A 49 15.94 -6.32 1.88
N ALA A 50 14.80 -7.01 1.84
CA ALA A 50 13.49 -6.39 1.93
C ALA A 50 13.04 -6.28 3.39
N GLN A 51 12.73 -5.06 3.83
CA GLN A 51 12.27 -4.75 5.18
C GLN A 51 10.85 -4.19 5.11
N PHE A 52 9.92 -4.79 5.85
CA PHE A 52 8.54 -4.31 5.94
C PHE A 52 8.33 -3.52 7.22
N VAL A 53 7.66 -2.37 7.10
CA VAL A 53 7.33 -1.48 8.22
C VAL A 53 5.82 -1.36 8.32
N THR A 54 5.28 -1.57 9.51
CA THR A 54 3.84 -1.45 9.79
C THR A 54 3.60 -1.32 11.30
N ALA A 55 2.34 -1.11 11.71
CA ALA A 55 1.89 -1.24 13.09
C ALA A 55 0.95 -2.43 13.23
N LEU A 56 1.19 -3.30 14.20
CA LEU A 56 0.40 -4.49 14.49
C LEU A 56 0.10 -4.59 15.99
N PRO A 57 -0.99 -5.28 16.40
CA PRO A 57 -1.31 -5.48 17.82
C PRO A 57 -0.36 -6.49 18.47
N GLY A 58 -0.27 -6.44 19.80
CA GLY A 58 0.55 -7.36 20.62
C GLY A 58 -0.08 -8.74 20.84
N ASN A 59 -0.76 -9.32 19.86
CA ASN A 59 -1.47 -10.58 19.99
C ASN A 59 -0.88 -11.71 19.12
N ASP A 60 -1.36 -12.94 19.30
CA ASP A 60 -0.81 -14.12 18.63
C ASP A 60 -1.11 -14.15 17.13
N ILE A 61 -2.16 -13.49 16.65
CA ILE A 61 -2.43 -13.34 15.22
C ILE A 61 -1.34 -12.48 14.56
N ALA A 62 -0.98 -11.36 15.17
CA ALA A 62 0.09 -10.51 14.68
C ALA A 62 1.46 -11.21 14.75
N LYS A 63 1.73 -11.97 15.82
CA LYS A 63 2.96 -12.79 15.90
C LYS A 63 3.03 -13.83 14.79
N THR A 64 1.90 -14.48 14.44
CA THR A 64 1.82 -15.42 13.33
C THR A 64 2.10 -14.71 12.00
N CYS A 65 1.52 -13.53 11.78
CA CYS A 65 1.79 -12.70 10.60
C CYS A 65 3.28 -12.38 10.45
N LEU A 66 3.93 -11.92 11.52
CA LEU A 66 5.35 -11.61 11.49
C LEU A 66 6.23 -12.84 11.29
N ALA A 67 5.83 -13.99 11.84
CA ALA A 67 6.54 -15.26 11.64
C ALA A 67 6.45 -15.73 10.18
N GLU A 68 5.29 -15.59 9.54
CA GLU A 68 5.09 -15.89 8.12
C GLU A 68 5.95 -14.99 7.23
N LEU A 69 5.98 -13.68 7.47
CA LEU A 69 6.84 -12.75 6.72
C LEU A 69 8.32 -13.09 6.86
N ARG A 70 8.78 -13.41 8.07
CA ARG A 70 10.18 -13.87 8.30
C ARG A 70 10.47 -15.17 7.56
N GLY A 71 9.52 -16.11 7.55
CA GLY A 71 9.63 -17.37 6.82
C GLY A 71 9.75 -17.18 5.30
N LEU A 72 9.22 -16.07 4.78
CA LEU A 72 9.31 -15.65 3.39
C LEU A 72 10.55 -14.77 3.10
N GLY A 73 11.44 -14.59 4.08
CA GLY A 73 12.69 -13.83 3.93
C GLY A 73 12.55 -12.33 4.11
N VAL A 74 11.42 -11.83 4.59
CA VAL A 74 11.19 -10.40 4.84
C VAL A 74 11.64 -10.03 6.24
N GLY A 75 12.47 -8.98 6.37
CA GLY A 75 12.80 -8.37 7.66
C GLY A 75 11.60 -7.61 8.23
N VAL A 76 11.39 -7.77 9.54
CA VAL A 76 10.23 -7.19 10.26
C VAL A 76 10.65 -6.46 11.54
N GLU A 77 11.92 -6.14 11.67
CA GLU A 77 12.46 -5.48 12.86
C GLU A 77 11.94 -4.06 13.09
N PHE A 78 11.39 -3.44 12.05
CA PHE A 78 10.78 -2.10 12.11
C PHE A 78 9.26 -2.13 12.22
N CYS A 79 8.64 -3.32 12.31
CA CYS A 79 7.24 -3.42 12.67
C CYS A 79 7.05 -3.07 14.14
N ILE A 80 6.17 -2.11 14.42
CA ILE A 80 5.90 -1.67 15.79
C ILE A 80 4.66 -2.36 16.36
N GLU A 81 4.70 -2.63 17.67
CA GLU A 81 3.54 -3.11 18.41
C GLU A 81 2.71 -1.93 18.88
N SER A 82 1.46 -1.82 18.40
CA SER A 82 0.53 -0.75 18.75
C SER A 82 -0.90 -1.14 18.44
N GLY A 83 -1.87 -0.57 19.17
CA GLY A 83 -3.29 -0.81 18.96
C GLY A 83 -3.75 -2.21 19.35
N ASP A 84 -5.01 -2.51 19.07
CA ASP A 84 -5.69 -3.70 19.61
C ASP A 84 -6.01 -4.75 18.55
N ARG A 85 -5.99 -4.41 17.25
CA ARG A 85 -6.42 -5.32 16.18
C ARG A 85 -5.64 -5.16 14.88
N ILE A 86 -5.49 -6.27 14.16
CA ILE A 86 -5.11 -6.29 12.76
C ILE A 86 -6.35 -6.02 11.89
N GLY A 87 -6.18 -5.34 10.74
CA GLY A 87 -7.23 -5.25 9.75
C GLY A 87 -7.58 -6.62 9.16
N ILE A 88 -8.84 -6.82 8.80
CA ILE A 88 -9.32 -8.08 8.21
C ILE A 88 -9.99 -7.79 6.87
N TYR A 89 -9.82 -8.68 5.91
CA TYR A 89 -10.72 -8.73 4.78
C TYR A 89 -11.19 -10.14 4.48
N TYR A 90 -12.47 -10.22 4.16
CA TYR A 90 -13.14 -11.47 3.77
C TYR A 90 -13.22 -11.52 2.26
N ILE A 91 -12.90 -12.67 1.67
CA ILE A 91 -12.98 -12.85 0.23
C ILE A 91 -13.79 -14.10 -0.15
N GLU A 92 -14.76 -13.87 -0.99
CA GLU A 92 -15.47 -14.90 -1.74
C GLU A 92 -14.88 -14.94 -3.15
N LYS A 93 -14.17 -16.02 -3.49
CA LYS A 93 -13.51 -16.16 -4.79
C LYS A 93 -14.55 -16.26 -5.90
N GLY A 94 -14.33 -15.57 -6.99
CA GLY A 94 -15.18 -15.62 -8.17
C GLY A 94 -15.18 -17.00 -8.84
N ALA A 95 -16.20 -17.27 -9.63
CA ALA A 95 -16.30 -18.49 -10.42
C ALA A 95 -16.99 -18.18 -11.75
N VAL A 96 -16.34 -18.51 -12.86
CA VAL A 96 -16.82 -18.25 -14.23
C VAL A 96 -17.25 -16.78 -14.41
N ALA A 97 -18.55 -16.52 -14.58
CA ALA A 97 -19.11 -15.17 -14.75
C ALA A 97 -19.39 -14.43 -13.43
N ARG A 98 -19.23 -15.10 -12.28
CA ARG A 98 -19.43 -14.45 -10.97
C ARG A 98 -18.14 -13.77 -10.52
N PRO A 99 -18.13 -12.45 -10.30
CA PRO A 99 -16.96 -11.75 -9.79
C PRO A 99 -16.65 -12.16 -8.35
N SER A 100 -15.40 -11.96 -7.94
CA SER A 100 -15.02 -12.06 -6.52
C SER A 100 -15.70 -10.97 -5.70
N LYS A 101 -16.01 -11.27 -4.44
CA LYS A 101 -16.57 -10.32 -3.50
C LYS A 101 -15.61 -10.15 -2.32
N VAL A 102 -15.27 -8.90 -2.02
CA VAL A 102 -14.39 -8.55 -0.90
C VAL A 102 -15.15 -7.67 0.09
N ILE A 103 -15.03 -8.01 1.37
CA ILE A 103 -15.58 -7.21 2.48
C ILE A 103 -14.41 -6.83 3.38
N TYR A 104 -14.19 -5.52 3.59
CA TYR A 104 -13.14 -5.01 4.44
C TYR A 104 -13.67 -4.69 5.85
N ASP A 105 -12.96 -5.15 6.85
CA ASP A 105 -13.11 -4.82 8.26
C ASP A 105 -11.74 -4.32 8.77
N ARG A 106 -11.40 -3.07 8.46
CA ARG A 106 -10.09 -2.46 8.73
C ARG A 106 -10.13 -1.17 9.55
N ALA A 107 -11.32 -0.69 9.90
CA ALA A 107 -11.45 0.47 10.78
C ALA A 107 -10.80 0.20 12.14
N HIS A 108 -10.14 1.19 12.70
CA HIS A 108 -9.46 1.10 14.00
C HIS A 108 -8.43 -0.05 14.09
N SER A 109 -7.87 -0.48 12.96
CA SER A 109 -6.71 -1.38 12.97
C SER A 109 -5.48 -0.63 13.50
N SER A 110 -4.50 -1.36 13.99
CA SER A 110 -3.26 -0.79 14.54
C SER A 110 -2.60 0.19 13.58
N ILE A 111 -2.54 -0.15 12.28
CA ILE A 111 -2.01 0.75 11.26
C ILE A 111 -2.94 1.96 11.01
N ALA A 112 -4.26 1.79 11.09
CA ALA A 112 -5.19 2.91 10.89
C ALA A 112 -5.08 3.98 11.98
N GLU A 113 -4.59 3.60 13.16
CA GLU A 113 -4.43 4.48 14.34
C GLU A 113 -2.97 4.87 14.61
N ILE A 114 -2.04 4.51 13.70
CA ILE A 114 -0.63 4.92 13.80
C ILE A 114 -0.53 6.46 13.82
N LYS A 115 0.45 6.98 14.55
CA LYS A 115 0.66 8.43 14.68
C LYS A 115 2.08 8.82 14.29
N PRO A 116 2.30 10.04 13.78
CA PRO A 116 3.63 10.59 13.60
C PRO A 116 4.50 10.45 14.88
N GLY A 117 5.77 10.16 14.69
CA GLY A 117 6.73 9.95 15.77
C GLY A 117 6.71 8.55 16.40
N MET A 118 5.79 7.64 16.02
CA MET A 118 5.77 6.27 16.53
C MET A 118 6.84 5.38 15.88
N ILE A 119 7.29 5.72 14.68
CA ILE A 119 8.35 5.01 13.95
C ILE A 119 9.61 5.89 13.94
N ASP A 120 10.74 5.32 14.33
CA ASP A 120 12.05 5.96 14.21
C ASP A 120 12.56 5.83 12.75
N TRP A 121 12.13 6.76 11.91
CA TRP A 121 12.48 6.77 10.49
C TRP A 121 13.97 6.97 10.23
N ASP A 122 14.69 7.64 11.12
CA ASP A 122 16.13 7.82 10.97
C ASP A 122 16.86 6.49 11.16
N LYS A 123 16.37 5.63 12.07
CA LYS A 123 16.85 4.26 12.20
C LYS A 123 16.45 3.38 11.02
N VAL A 124 15.21 3.52 10.53
CA VAL A 124 14.69 2.75 9.38
C VAL A 124 15.51 3.04 8.13
N PHE A 125 15.82 4.32 7.85
CA PHE A 125 16.48 4.73 6.61
C PHE A 125 18.00 4.85 6.69
N GLY A 126 18.62 4.64 7.85
CA GLY A 126 20.05 4.87 8.07
C GLY A 126 21.00 4.14 7.09
N ASN A 127 20.58 3.03 6.52
CA ASN A 127 21.31 2.26 5.51
C ASN A 127 20.41 1.70 4.41
N ALA A 128 19.28 2.35 4.15
CA ALA A 128 18.35 1.98 3.10
C ALA A 128 18.75 2.59 1.75
N ASP A 129 18.54 1.84 0.67
CA ASP A 129 18.75 2.31 -0.70
C ASP A 129 17.45 2.79 -1.32
N TRP A 130 16.32 2.17 -0.94
CA TRP A 130 15.01 2.40 -1.56
C TRP A 130 13.89 2.36 -0.53
N PHE A 131 12.90 3.23 -0.70
CA PHE A 131 11.64 3.26 0.04
C PHE A 131 10.46 3.14 -0.91
N HIS A 132 9.54 2.21 -0.64
CA HIS A 132 8.31 2.02 -1.42
C HIS A 132 7.07 2.10 -0.53
N TRP A 133 6.06 2.83 -0.99
CA TRP A 133 4.75 2.94 -0.37
C TRP A 133 3.65 3.01 -1.43
N THR A 134 2.39 2.86 -1.03
CA THR A 134 1.25 2.99 -1.95
C THR A 134 0.22 4.00 -1.44
N GLY A 135 -0.60 4.53 -2.35
CA GLY A 135 -1.69 5.46 -2.03
C GLY A 135 -2.82 4.83 -1.20
N ILE A 136 -2.75 3.52 -0.91
CA ILE A 136 -3.70 2.89 0.03
C ILE A 136 -3.44 3.36 1.45
N THR A 137 -2.17 3.40 1.89
CA THR A 137 -1.84 3.73 3.26
C THR A 137 -2.32 5.12 3.68
N PRO A 138 -2.05 6.23 2.95
CA PRO A 138 -2.58 7.55 3.30
C PRO A 138 -4.11 7.65 3.13
N ALA A 139 -4.75 6.73 2.40
CA ALA A 139 -6.19 6.70 2.23
C ALA A 139 -6.96 6.10 3.41
N ILE A 140 -6.27 5.44 4.34
CA ILE A 140 -6.89 4.77 5.50
C ILE A 140 -7.38 5.77 6.54
N SER A 141 -6.53 6.73 6.92
CA SER A 141 -6.82 7.77 7.91
C SER A 141 -5.93 9.00 7.71
N GLN A 142 -6.33 10.14 8.30
CA GLN A 142 -5.47 11.34 8.33
C GLN A 142 -4.11 11.04 8.96
N SER A 143 -4.11 10.31 10.06
CA SER A 143 -2.90 9.94 10.77
C SER A 143 -1.95 9.07 9.92
N CYS A 144 -2.48 8.11 9.14
CA CYS A 144 -1.70 7.37 8.16
C CYS A 144 -1.09 8.28 7.08
N ALA A 145 -1.85 9.28 6.60
CA ALA A 145 -1.34 10.25 5.64
C ALA A 145 -0.19 11.08 6.22
N ASP A 146 -0.31 11.52 7.47
CA ASP A 146 0.72 12.28 8.17
C ASP A 146 1.99 11.44 8.39
N VAL A 147 1.85 10.16 8.76
CA VAL A 147 3.00 9.22 8.90
C VAL A 147 3.64 8.92 7.55
N CYS A 148 2.86 8.77 6.46
CA CYS A 148 3.43 8.65 5.12
C CYS A 148 4.26 9.88 4.73
N LEU A 149 3.79 11.08 5.05
CA LEU A 149 4.53 12.32 4.77
C LEU A 149 5.83 12.36 5.58
N GLU A 150 5.78 12.03 6.87
CA GLU A 150 6.95 11.90 7.74
C GLU A 150 7.98 10.92 7.15
N ALA A 151 7.53 9.75 6.70
CA ALA A 151 8.37 8.73 6.07
C ALA A 151 9.05 9.24 4.78
N VAL A 152 8.27 9.83 3.87
CA VAL A 152 8.78 10.39 2.61
C VAL A 152 9.81 11.49 2.88
N GLN A 153 9.54 12.38 3.83
CA GLN A 153 10.47 13.44 4.20
C GLN A 153 11.75 12.88 4.82
N ALA A 154 11.65 11.87 5.68
CA ALA A 154 12.81 11.21 6.27
C ALA A 154 13.65 10.49 5.22
N ALA A 155 13.03 9.71 4.33
CA ALA A 155 13.73 9.06 3.21
C ALA A 155 14.50 10.07 2.36
N ASN A 156 13.89 11.20 2.04
CA ASN A 156 14.55 12.29 1.29
C ASN A 156 15.75 12.89 2.06
N ARG A 157 15.64 13.11 3.39
CA ARG A 157 16.75 13.60 4.20
C ARG A 157 17.94 12.64 4.21
N HIS A 158 17.66 11.32 4.16
CA HIS A 158 18.68 10.27 4.11
C HIS A 158 19.18 9.97 2.68
N GLY A 159 18.67 10.66 1.65
CA GLY A 159 19.07 10.42 0.25
C GLY A 159 18.56 9.09 -0.32
N VAL A 160 17.58 8.46 0.33
CA VAL A 160 16.96 7.22 -0.10
C VAL A 160 16.04 7.48 -1.29
N LYS A 161 16.09 6.61 -2.31
CA LYS A 161 15.18 6.68 -3.45
C LYS A 161 13.76 6.30 -3.03
N VAL A 162 12.77 7.07 -3.48
CA VAL A 162 11.38 6.88 -3.09
C VAL A 162 10.52 6.52 -4.30
N SER A 163 9.77 5.42 -4.19
CA SER A 163 8.73 5.06 -5.17
C SER A 163 7.35 5.01 -4.54
N CYS A 164 6.35 5.38 -5.31
CA CYS A 164 4.94 5.32 -4.94
C CYS A 164 4.13 4.63 -6.02
N ASP A 165 3.27 3.67 -5.65
CA ASP A 165 2.15 3.24 -6.47
C ASP A 165 0.92 4.06 -6.05
N LEU A 166 0.33 4.83 -6.97
CA LEU A 166 -0.82 5.69 -6.71
C LEU A 166 -2.02 4.91 -6.19
N ASN A 167 -2.25 3.75 -6.72
CA ASN A 167 -3.18 2.71 -6.25
C ASN A 167 -4.50 3.25 -5.69
N TYR A 168 -5.15 4.15 -6.44
CA TYR A 168 -6.38 4.81 -6.01
C TYR A 168 -7.49 3.80 -5.72
N ARG A 169 -8.20 3.99 -4.61
CA ARG A 169 -9.35 3.17 -4.22
C ARG A 169 -10.51 4.06 -3.80
N LYS A 170 -11.54 4.15 -4.64
CA LYS A 170 -12.73 5.00 -4.40
C LYS A 170 -13.45 4.72 -3.08
N ASN A 171 -13.30 3.52 -2.51
CA ASN A 171 -13.94 3.12 -1.26
C ASN A 171 -13.14 3.50 0.00
N LEU A 172 -11.95 4.06 -0.15
CA LEU A 172 -11.15 4.68 0.91
C LEU A 172 -11.39 6.20 0.93
N TRP A 173 -10.54 6.98 1.60
CA TRP A 173 -10.67 8.45 1.72
C TRP A 173 -11.94 8.88 2.46
N LYS A 174 -12.30 8.19 3.56
CA LYS A 174 -13.55 8.43 4.32
C LYS A 174 -13.37 9.29 5.57
N TYR A 175 -12.22 9.92 5.75
CA TYR A 175 -11.89 10.74 6.92
C TYR A 175 -11.99 12.25 6.64
N GLY A 176 -12.76 12.65 5.62
CA GLY A 176 -13.04 14.06 5.31
C GLY A 176 -12.01 14.73 4.40
N LYS A 177 -11.06 13.97 3.83
CA LYS A 177 -10.09 14.42 2.84
C LYS A 177 -10.18 13.57 1.58
N THR A 178 -9.83 14.17 0.44
CA THR A 178 -9.75 13.50 -0.85
C THR A 178 -8.32 13.13 -1.21
N ALA A 179 -8.14 12.19 -2.13
CA ALA A 179 -6.82 11.86 -2.67
C ALA A 179 -6.13 13.10 -3.28
N SER A 180 -6.88 13.95 -3.97
CA SER A 180 -6.35 15.16 -4.63
C SER A 180 -5.88 16.24 -3.64
N GLU A 181 -6.34 16.22 -2.38
CA GLU A 181 -5.84 17.12 -1.34
C GLU A 181 -4.55 16.60 -0.69
N ILE A 182 -4.41 15.28 -0.53
CA ILE A 182 -3.34 14.65 0.24
C ILE A 182 -2.15 14.21 -0.63
N MET A 183 -2.43 13.47 -1.71
CA MET A 183 -1.40 12.80 -2.51
C MET A 183 -0.35 13.73 -3.15
N PRO A 184 -0.68 14.97 -3.59
CA PRO A 184 0.32 15.83 -4.21
C PRO A 184 1.53 16.12 -3.30
N ALA A 185 1.32 16.34 -2.01
CA ALA A 185 2.40 16.60 -1.06
C ALA A 185 3.29 15.37 -0.83
N LEU A 186 2.70 14.17 -0.82
CA LEU A 186 3.40 12.90 -0.67
C LEU A 186 4.22 12.56 -1.92
N VAL A 187 3.59 12.68 -3.08
CA VAL A 187 4.18 12.31 -4.37
C VAL A 187 5.31 13.27 -4.80
N ALA A 188 5.25 14.53 -4.39
CA ALA A 188 6.32 15.50 -4.64
C ALA A 188 7.70 15.06 -4.10
N GLY A 189 7.73 14.14 -3.12
CA GLY A 189 8.95 13.55 -2.57
C GLY A 189 9.40 12.26 -3.25
N CYS A 190 8.71 11.79 -4.29
CA CYS A 190 9.01 10.51 -4.96
C CYS A 190 9.95 10.69 -6.15
N ASP A 191 10.83 9.71 -6.38
CA ASP A 191 11.70 9.59 -7.55
C ASP A 191 11.03 8.74 -8.65
N VAL A 192 10.07 7.87 -8.27
CA VAL A 192 9.32 7.02 -9.22
C VAL A 192 7.84 7.03 -8.84
N ILE A 193 6.99 7.26 -9.82
CA ILE A 193 5.53 7.20 -9.68
C ILE A 193 5.01 6.05 -10.54
N ILE A 194 4.30 5.11 -9.93
CA ILE A 194 3.65 3.99 -10.58
C ILE A 194 2.13 4.22 -10.49
N GLY A 195 1.42 3.98 -11.57
CA GLY A 195 -0.04 4.12 -11.61
C GLY A 195 -0.58 3.94 -13.01
N ASN A 196 -1.88 3.84 -13.11
CA ASN A 196 -2.58 3.83 -14.39
C ASN A 196 -3.26 5.19 -14.65
N GLU A 197 -3.96 5.31 -15.77
CA GLU A 197 -4.61 6.56 -16.20
C GLU A 197 -5.77 6.94 -15.27
N GLU A 198 -6.49 5.94 -14.74
CA GLU A 198 -7.55 6.18 -13.77
C GLU A 198 -6.98 6.76 -12.48
N ASP A 199 -5.86 6.23 -12.00
CA ASP A 199 -5.17 6.76 -10.84
C ASP A 199 -4.75 8.23 -11.06
N ALA A 200 -4.16 8.54 -12.22
CA ALA A 200 -3.73 9.90 -12.55
C ALA A 200 -4.93 10.86 -12.67
N GLU A 201 -6.04 10.43 -13.26
CA GLU A 201 -7.28 11.20 -13.33
C GLU A 201 -7.86 11.47 -11.95
N LYS A 202 -8.05 10.41 -11.14
CA LYS A 202 -8.73 10.52 -9.84
C LYS A 202 -7.89 11.25 -8.78
N VAL A 203 -6.58 11.08 -8.82
CA VAL A 203 -5.67 11.67 -7.83
C VAL A 203 -5.26 13.08 -8.21
N PHE A 204 -4.99 13.34 -9.50
CA PHE A 204 -4.38 14.60 -9.95
C PHE A 204 -5.22 15.38 -10.96
N GLY A 205 -6.32 14.83 -11.45
CA GLY A 205 -7.11 15.43 -12.53
C GLY A 205 -6.42 15.38 -13.89
N ILE A 206 -5.37 14.56 -14.04
CA ILE A 206 -4.63 14.40 -15.29
C ILE A 206 -5.36 13.39 -16.16
N LYS A 207 -5.98 13.87 -17.24
CA LYS A 207 -6.75 13.05 -18.17
C LYS A 207 -6.45 13.45 -19.61
N PRO A 208 -6.06 12.51 -20.49
CA PRO A 208 -5.95 12.78 -21.92
C PRO A 208 -7.32 13.05 -22.54
N ASP A 209 -7.38 13.93 -23.53
CA ASP A 209 -8.60 14.20 -24.28
C ASP A 209 -9.12 12.92 -24.96
N GLY A 210 -10.44 12.69 -24.88
CA GLY A 210 -11.10 11.53 -25.47
C GLY A 210 -10.73 10.19 -24.83
N PHE A 211 -10.15 10.18 -23.60
CA PHE A 211 -9.88 8.96 -22.88
C PHE A 211 -11.09 8.52 -22.05
N ASN A 212 -11.45 7.24 -22.19
CA ASN A 212 -12.38 6.55 -21.33
C ASN A 212 -11.78 5.20 -20.93
N ALA A 213 -11.49 5.00 -19.65
CA ALA A 213 -10.87 3.77 -19.13
C ALA A 213 -11.73 2.51 -19.39
N GLU A 214 -13.05 2.68 -19.59
CA GLU A 214 -13.97 1.57 -19.84
C GLU A 214 -13.87 1.01 -21.27
N ASP A 215 -13.30 1.78 -22.20
CA ASP A 215 -13.23 1.37 -23.61
C ASP A 215 -12.19 0.27 -23.87
N GLY A 216 -11.31 -0.03 -22.90
CA GLY A 216 -10.32 -1.09 -22.99
C GLY A 216 -9.25 -0.93 -24.10
N VAL A 217 -9.22 0.21 -24.78
CA VAL A 217 -8.27 0.50 -25.87
C VAL A 217 -7.00 1.12 -25.29
N ILE A 218 -5.88 0.42 -25.45
CA ILE A 218 -4.57 0.90 -25.03
C ILE A 218 -3.96 1.75 -26.16
N GLU A 219 -3.93 3.07 -25.97
CA GLU A 219 -3.28 4.00 -26.88
C GLU A 219 -1.98 4.53 -26.26
N THR A 220 -0.84 4.13 -26.76
CA THR A 220 0.49 4.52 -26.25
C THR A 220 0.65 6.03 -26.08
N ALA A 221 0.08 6.84 -26.99
CA ALA A 221 0.15 8.30 -26.91
C ALA A 221 -0.56 8.87 -25.67
N LYS A 222 -1.64 8.24 -25.20
CA LYS A 222 -2.37 8.65 -24.00
C LYS A 222 -1.56 8.36 -22.74
N PHE A 223 -0.90 7.20 -22.67
CA PHE A 223 0.02 6.88 -21.55
C PHE A 223 1.22 7.85 -21.53
N GLN A 224 1.80 8.16 -22.69
CA GLN A 224 2.88 9.13 -22.78
C GLN A 224 2.47 10.52 -22.31
N PHE A 225 1.24 10.96 -22.63
CA PHE A 225 0.69 12.22 -22.16
C PHE A 225 0.60 12.22 -20.63
N VAL A 226 0.03 11.18 -20.00
CA VAL A 226 -0.10 11.06 -18.55
C VAL A 226 1.28 11.08 -17.89
N ALA A 227 2.23 10.28 -18.39
CA ALA A 227 3.59 10.22 -17.85
C ALA A 227 4.29 11.59 -17.90
N LYS A 228 4.24 12.28 -19.05
CA LYS A 228 4.81 13.63 -19.21
C LYS A 228 4.17 14.63 -18.24
N SER A 229 2.85 14.64 -18.15
CA SER A 229 2.11 15.55 -17.26
C SER A 229 2.46 15.30 -15.77
N LEU A 230 2.65 14.05 -15.39
CA LEU A 230 3.11 13.70 -14.03
C LEU A 230 4.55 14.18 -13.79
N MET A 231 5.47 13.96 -14.72
CA MET A 231 6.88 14.42 -14.60
C MET A 231 6.98 15.97 -14.59
N GLU A 232 6.16 16.67 -15.38
CA GLU A 232 6.10 18.14 -15.35
C GLU A 232 5.58 18.65 -13.98
N ARG A 233 4.60 17.99 -13.41
CA ARG A 233 4.02 18.36 -12.11
C ARG A 233 4.91 17.97 -10.92
N PHE A 234 5.64 16.88 -11.04
CA PHE A 234 6.51 16.30 -10.01
C PHE A 234 7.93 16.13 -10.55
N PRO A 235 8.73 17.20 -10.61
CA PRO A 235 10.01 17.20 -11.30
C PRO A 235 11.10 16.36 -10.63
N LYS A 236 10.84 15.79 -9.45
CA LYS A 236 11.74 14.82 -8.82
C LYS A 236 11.57 13.40 -9.40
N ALA A 237 10.42 13.09 -9.94
CA ALA A 237 10.07 11.79 -10.52
C ALA A 237 10.61 11.59 -11.94
#